data_2f20368c19619a1dfe939a25bc19abc1
#
_entry.id   2f20368c19619a1dfe939a25bc19abc1
#
_cell.length_a   1.000
_cell.length_b   1.000
_cell.length_c   1.000
_cell.angle_alpha   90.00
_cell.angle_beta   90.00
_cell.angle_gamma   90.00
#
_symmetry.space_group_name_H-M   'P 1'
#
loop_
_entity.id
_entity.type
_entity.pdbx_description
1 polymer ?
#
loop_
_entity_poly.entity_id
_entity_poly.type
_entity_poly.pdbx_seq_one_letter_code
_entity_poly.pdbx_strand_id
1 'polypeptide(L)'
;MAQLTDDCFAFSGPLLPLTDMERLIGERVAPVDGVERVPLRLARGRVTADDVIAPVALPPFDNSAVDGYAVRHADLSAEGDTKLAVAGRLMAGAQSDVAIRPGEAIRIFTGAAMPAGADTVFMQEDVTVDGDTVAVPKGLKRGANSRFAGEDLPAGNVALPAGTVLDAQHVALAAAIGLTELDVRRRLRVAIFSTGDEVVEPGGLRHGAAIYDANRFLLAALLERLGAEVTDLGILSDDPDGLARALKNSSAGHDLVVTSGGVSTGEADHVRGAVEAIGSLVFWRIAIKPGRPVAMGVIRGASHNESAAFVGLPGNPVAVFVTFVRVVKPLLRRLSGALPQTLHPLPVRVAFAYKKKKDRREYVRVSLRRGVDGELEAVKHPQDGAGILTSLTETDGLLEFAEDVTSVAPGDRVGFLSYADLMN
;
A
#
# COMPACT_ATOMS: atom_id res chain seq x y z
N MET A 1 6.88 -15.56 -15.97
CA MET A 1 5.74 -16.38 -15.49
C MET A 1 6.00 -16.76 -14.05
N ALA A 2 5.00 -16.58 -13.16
CA ALA A 2 5.15 -17.07 -11.80
C ALA A 2 5.39 -18.61 -11.85
N GLN A 3 6.52 -19.06 -11.36
CA GLN A 3 6.80 -20.49 -11.26
C GLN A 3 6.09 -21.01 -10.00
N LEU A 4 4.78 -21.23 -10.12
CA LEU A 4 3.99 -21.86 -9.06
C LEU A 4 4.18 -23.37 -9.13
N THR A 5 4.66 -23.96 -8.04
CA THR A 5 4.72 -25.41 -7.87
C THR A 5 3.39 -25.94 -7.33
N ASP A 6 3.05 -27.20 -7.60
CA ASP A 6 1.77 -27.79 -7.16
C ASP A 6 1.59 -27.80 -5.64
N ASP A 7 2.67 -27.79 -4.90
CA ASP A 7 2.70 -27.83 -3.44
C ASP A 7 2.89 -26.43 -2.78
N CYS A 8 2.92 -25.35 -3.58
CA CYS A 8 3.16 -24.00 -3.03
C CYS A 8 2.11 -23.58 -1.98
N PHE A 9 0.91 -24.15 -2.03
CA PHE A 9 -0.15 -23.92 -1.04
C PHE A 9 -0.38 -25.12 -0.09
N ALA A 10 0.45 -26.17 -0.13
CA ALA A 10 0.25 -27.36 0.70
C ALA A 10 0.30 -27.04 2.20
N PHE A 11 -0.74 -27.49 2.93
CA PHE A 11 -0.85 -27.39 4.38
C PHE A 11 -1.69 -28.53 4.95
N SER A 12 -1.20 -29.22 5.98
CA SER A 12 -1.83 -30.43 6.57
C SER A 12 -2.44 -30.22 7.96
N GLY A 13 -2.41 -29.00 8.51
CA GLY A 13 -2.95 -28.68 9.84
C GLY A 13 -4.47 -28.50 9.90
N PRO A 14 -5.10 -28.62 11.08
CA PRO A 14 -6.54 -28.46 11.26
C PRO A 14 -7.04 -27.02 11.08
N LEU A 15 -6.22 -26.02 11.44
CA LEU A 15 -6.44 -24.60 11.31
C LEU A 15 -5.11 -23.94 10.98
N LEU A 16 -5.09 -23.07 9.98
CA LEU A 16 -3.92 -22.30 9.58
C LEU A 16 -3.97 -20.92 10.25
N PRO A 17 -3.04 -20.62 11.18
CA PRO A 17 -2.89 -19.27 11.72
C PRO A 17 -2.58 -18.27 10.61
N LEU A 18 -3.06 -17.02 10.79
CA LEU A 18 -2.88 -15.98 9.77
C LEU A 18 -1.40 -15.68 9.49
N THR A 19 -0.58 -15.65 10.53
CA THR A 19 0.87 -15.46 10.46
C THR A 19 1.58 -16.57 9.67
N ASP A 20 1.15 -17.82 9.85
CA ASP A 20 1.71 -18.95 9.10
C ASP A 20 1.29 -18.91 7.63
N MET A 21 0.06 -18.47 7.34
CA MET A 21 -0.41 -18.27 5.97
C MET A 21 0.42 -17.17 5.27
N GLU A 22 0.63 -16.03 5.91
CA GLU A 22 1.45 -14.94 5.35
C GLU A 22 2.89 -15.39 5.10
N ARG A 23 3.47 -16.17 6.03
CA ARG A 23 4.78 -16.78 5.87
C ARG A 23 4.83 -17.76 4.69
N LEU A 24 3.87 -18.67 4.57
CA LEU A 24 3.80 -19.65 3.46
C LEU A 24 3.69 -18.95 2.10
N ILE A 25 2.86 -17.92 1.99
CA ILE A 25 2.76 -17.10 0.77
C ILE A 25 4.12 -16.44 0.47
N GLY A 26 4.76 -15.82 1.46
CA GLY A 26 6.04 -15.15 1.29
C GLY A 26 7.18 -16.07 0.86
N GLU A 27 7.24 -17.29 1.41
CA GLU A 27 8.30 -18.26 1.14
C GLU A 27 8.11 -19.04 -0.18
N ARG A 28 6.86 -19.34 -0.54
CA ARG A 28 6.57 -20.32 -1.60
C ARG A 28 6.04 -19.72 -2.90
N VAL A 29 5.51 -18.50 -2.87
CA VAL A 29 4.99 -17.82 -4.05
C VAL A 29 6.07 -16.87 -4.59
N ALA A 30 6.45 -17.04 -5.85
CA ALA A 30 7.37 -16.12 -6.54
C ALA A 30 6.60 -14.99 -7.20
N PRO A 31 7.21 -13.78 -7.30
CA PRO A 31 6.67 -12.71 -8.12
C PRO A 31 6.55 -13.11 -9.59
N VAL A 32 5.56 -12.56 -10.28
CA VAL A 32 5.45 -12.74 -11.74
C VAL A 32 6.56 -11.97 -12.46
N ASP A 33 7.03 -12.53 -13.59
CA ASP A 33 8.01 -11.87 -14.44
C ASP A 33 7.36 -10.75 -15.27
N GLY A 34 8.19 -9.80 -15.68
CA GLY A 34 7.85 -8.71 -16.56
C GLY A 34 8.08 -7.34 -15.93
N VAL A 35 8.81 -6.52 -16.70
CA VAL A 35 9.15 -5.14 -16.34
C VAL A 35 8.67 -4.23 -17.46
N GLU A 36 8.14 -3.09 -17.10
CA GLU A 36 7.69 -2.03 -18.00
C GLU A 36 8.34 -0.72 -17.60
N ARG A 37 8.73 0.06 -18.57
CA ARG A 37 9.18 1.44 -18.36
C ARG A 37 7.98 2.37 -18.51
N VAL A 38 7.66 3.11 -17.46
CA VAL A 38 6.47 3.97 -17.44
C VAL A 38 6.83 5.41 -17.08
N PRO A 39 6.22 6.41 -17.74
CA PRO A 39 6.34 7.80 -17.34
C PRO A 39 5.87 8.02 -15.89
N LEU A 40 6.49 8.96 -15.17
CA LEU A 40 6.13 9.26 -13.77
C LEU A 40 4.63 9.52 -13.56
N ARG A 41 3.97 10.15 -14.52
CA ARG A 41 2.52 10.42 -14.46
C ARG A 41 1.65 9.15 -14.40
N LEU A 42 2.18 8.01 -14.86
CA LEU A 42 1.51 6.70 -14.87
C LEU A 42 2.10 5.73 -13.82
N ALA A 43 3.06 6.18 -13.02
CA ALA A 43 3.80 5.33 -12.09
C ALA A 43 3.04 5.05 -10.79
N ARG A 44 2.07 5.90 -10.39
CA ARG A 44 1.31 5.68 -9.16
C ARG A 44 0.58 4.33 -9.18
N GLY A 45 0.65 3.60 -8.06
CA GLY A 45 0.08 2.26 -7.90
C GLY A 45 0.86 1.14 -8.59
N ARG A 46 2.01 1.46 -9.23
CA ARG A 46 2.94 0.47 -9.78
C ARG A 46 3.94 0.05 -8.71
N VAL A 47 4.65 -1.03 -8.97
CA VAL A 47 5.68 -1.58 -8.09
C VAL A 47 7.05 -1.42 -8.74
N THR A 48 8.04 -0.84 -8.06
CA THR A 48 9.40 -0.71 -8.59
C THR A 48 9.98 -2.09 -8.87
N ALA A 49 10.59 -2.26 -10.06
CA ALA A 49 11.21 -3.52 -10.46
C ALA A 49 12.52 -3.75 -9.73
N ASP A 50 13.34 -2.72 -9.64
CA ASP A 50 14.67 -2.69 -9.05
C ASP A 50 14.81 -1.46 -8.14
N ASP A 51 15.93 -1.37 -7.42
CA ASP A 51 16.29 -0.19 -6.64
C ASP A 51 16.44 1.02 -7.56
N VAL A 52 15.73 2.11 -7.25
CA VAL A 52 15.86 3.38 -7.95
C VAL A 52 17.01 4.16 -7.31
N ILE A 53 18.08 4.33 -8.05
CA ILE A 53 19.28 5.03 -7.57
C ILE A 53 19.16 6.52 -7.90
N ALA A 54 19.49 7.39 -6.97
CA ALA A 54 19.50 8.84 -7.16
C ALA A 54 20.66 9.25 -8.11
N PRO A 55 20.36 9.75 -9.33
CA PRO A 55 21.42 10.17 -10.27
C PRO A 55 22.08 11.49 -9.84
N VAL A 56 21.37 12.28 -9.04
CA VAL A 56 21.83 13.56 -8.49
C VAL A 56 21.52 13.64 -7.01
N ALA A 57 22.28 14.45 -6.30
CA ALA A 57 22.03 14.73 -4.89
C ALA A 57 20.74 15.53 -4.68
N LEU A 58 20.14 15.42 -3.51
CA LEU A 58 18.98 16.23 -3.09
C LEU A 58 19.31 16.89 -1.73
N PRO A 59 19.37 18.22 -1.64
CA PRO A 59 19.41 19.17 -2.76
C PRO A 59 20.69 18.98 -3.62
N PRO A 60 20.68 19.44 -4.90
CA PRO A 60 21.80 19.21 -5.82
C PRO A 60 23.04 20.11 -5.55
N PHE A 61 22.89 21.15 -4.76
CA PHE A 61 23.96 22.08 -4.37
C PHE A 61 23.65 22.70 -3.00
N ASP A 62 24.67 23.28 -2.35
CA ASP A 62 24.50 24.04 -1.12
C ASP A 62 23.62 25.25 -1.39
N ASN A 63 22.57 25.45 -0.58
CA ASN A 63 21.60 26.52 -0.79
C ASN A 63 21.11 27.14 0.52
N SER A 64 20.50 28.32 0.43
CA SER A 64 19.89 28.96 1.59
C SER A 64 18.55 28.30 1.96
N ALA A 65 18.36 28.03 3.25
CA ALA A 65 17.08 27.57 3.80
C ALA A 65 16.08 28.70 4.00
N VAL A 66 16.50 29.95 4.00
CA VAL A 66 15.73 31.15 4.36
C VAL A 66 16.05 32.33 3.44
N ASP A 67 15.18 33.34 3.46
CA ASP A 67 15.47 34.63 2.90
C ASP A 67 16.33 35.42 3.90
N GLY A 68 17.47 35.95 3.42
CA GLY A 68 18.39 36.57 4.36
C GLY A 68 19.68 37.09 3.72
N TYR A 69 20.76 36.99 4.47
CA TYR A 69 22.09 37.47 4.08
C TYR A 69 23.12 36.36 4.29
N ALA A 70 23.69 35.90 3.21
CA ALA A 70 24.80 34.94 3.23
C ALA A 70 26.09 35.66 3.59
N VAL A 71 26.83 35.11 4.56
CA VAL A 71 28.05 35.70 5.10
C VAL A 71 29.11 34.60 5.27
N ARG A 72 30.34 35.05 5.45
CA ARG A 72 31.46 34.20 5.93
C ARG A 72 31.41 34.24 7.46
N HIS A 73 31.19 33.09 8.11
CA HIS A 73 31.18 33.02 9.57
C HIS A 73 32.48 33.53 10.20
N ALA A 74 33.63 33.38 9.48
CA ALA A 74 34.95 33.88 9.95
C ALA A 74 35.04 35.42 10.08
N ASP A 75 34.11 36.16 9.47
CA ASP A 75 34.08 37.62 9.52
C ASP A 75 33.22 38.15 10.69
N LEU A 76 32.53 37.26 11.44
CA LEU A 76 31.65 37.62 12.51
C LEU A 76 32.41 37.92 13.82
N SER A 77 31.98 38.99 14.50
CA SER A 77 32.47 39.33 15.82
C SER A 77 31.92 38.42 16.90
N ALA A 78 32.76 37.96 17.82
CA ALA A 78 32.29 37.21 19.00
C ALA A 78 31.66 38.12 20.06
N GLU A 79 31.92 39.42 20.05
CA GLU A 79 31.58 40.34 21.15
C GLU A 79 30.35 41.23 20.88
N GLY A 80 29.98 41.45 19.61
CA GLY A 80 28.87 42.32 19.22
C GLY A 80 28.38 42.07 17.80
N ASP A 81 27.47 42.95 17.36
CA ASP A 81 26.95 42.90 16.00
C ASP A 81 28.05 43.20 14.98
N THR A 82 27.99 42.51 13.84
CA THR A 82 28.96 42.72 12.76
C THR A 82 28.29 43.48 11.61
N LYS A 83 28.92 44.58 11.18
CA LYS A 83 28.50 45.35 10.00
C LYS A 83 29.22 44.85 8.76
N LEU A 84 28.48 44.48 7.73
CA LEU A 84 28.98 43.94 6.46
C LEU A 84 28.40 44.73 5.28
N ALA A 85 29.22 44.96 4.26
CA ALA A 85 28.75 45.61 3.04
C ALA A 85 27.93 44.64 2.20
N VAL A 86 26.75 45.05 1.73
CA VAL A 86 25.89 44.22 0.85
C VAL A 86 26.43 44.33 -0.57
N ALA A 87 27.22 43.33 -0.98
CA ALA A 87 27.95 43.34 -2.26
C ALA A 87 27.11 42.80 -3.45
N GLY A 88 25.93 42.28 -3.20
CA GLY A 88 25.08 41.73 -4.25
C GLY A 88 23.82 41.06 -3.77
N ARG A 89 23.06 40.49 -4.73
CA ARG A 89 21.79 39.80 -4.51
C ARG A 89 21.73 38.54 -5.32
N LEU A 90 21.33 37.41 -4.72
CA LEU A 90 21.27 36.11 -5.35
C LEU A 90 19.89 35.50 -5.19
N MET A 91 19.20 35.28 -6.29
CA MET A 91 17.86 34.67 -6.33
C MET A 91 17.93 33.18 -6.62
N ALA A 92 16.91 32.43 -6.21
CA ALA A 92 16.78 31.03 -6.59
C ALA A 92 16.76 30.91 -8.13
N GLY A 93 17.50 29.92 -8.67
CA GLY A 93 17.62 29.68 -10.10
C GLY A 93 18.66 30.58 -10.82
N ALA A 94 19.26 31.56 -10.14
CA ALA A 94 20.36 32.32 -10.71
C ALA A 94 21.66 31.50 -10.66
N GLN A 95 22.51 31.63 -11.71
CA GLN A 95 23.89 31.08 -11.67
C GLN A 95 24.71 31.87 -10.64
N SER A 96 25.41 31.13 -9.78
CA SER A 96 26.21 31.70 -8.72
C SER A 96 27.69 31.71 -9.12
N ASP A 97 28.08 32.64 -9.96
CA ASP A 97 29.50 33.00 -10.16
C ASP A 97 29.99 34.02 -9.13
N VAL A 98 29.14 34.36 -8.16
CA VAL A 98 29.41 35.37 -7.14
C VAL A 98 30.18 34.74 -6.00
N ALA A 99 31.38 35.24 -5.77
CA ALA A 99 32.20 34.92 -4.59
C ALA A 99 32.11 36.07 -3.58
N ILE A 100 31.88 35.72 -2.31
CA ILE A 100 31.88 36.70 -1.22
C ILE A 100 33.29 37.00 -0.73
N ARG A 101 33.64 38.25 -0.57
CA ARG A 101 34.94 38.72 -0.01
C ARG A 101 34.84 38.91 1.51
N PRO A 102 35.97 39.00 2.22
CA PRO A 102 35.97 39.37 3.63
C PRO A 102 35.24 40.74 3.87
N GLY A 103 34.39 40.81 4.88
CA GLY A 103 33.59 41.98 5.22
C GLY A 103 32.37 42.26 4.35
N GLU A 104 32.04 41.36 3.44
CA GLU A 104 30.84 41.45 2.59
C GLU A 104 29.73 40.50 3.05
N ALA A 105 28.48 40.83 2.66
CA ALA A 105 27.29 39.99 2.73
C ALA A 105 26.61 39.95 1.36
N ILE A 106 25.98 38.86 1.00
CA ILE A 106 25.13 38.75 -0.19
C ILE A 106 23.70 38.54 0.23
N ARG A 107 22.82 39.42 -0.25
CA ARG A 107 21.37 39.22 -0.08
C ARG A 107 20.98 37.96 -0.79
N ILE A 108 20.45 36.96 -0.07
CA ILE A 108 20.12 35.61 -0.60
C ILE A 108 18.65 35.28 -0.31
N PHE A 109 18.06 34.47 -1.18
CA PHE A 109 16.69 34.01 -1.05
C PHE A 109 16.63 32.48 -0.89
N THR A 110 15.58 32.00 -0.26
CA THR A 110 15.34 30.56 -0.05
C THR A 110 15.52 29.76 -1.33
N GLY A 111 16.33 28.72 -1.28
CA GLY A 111 16.65 27.87 -2.43
C GLY A 111 17.73 28.42 -3.39
N ALA A 112 18.21 29.64 -3.17
CA ALA A 112 19.33 30.17 -3.94
C ALA A 112 20.64 29.46 -3.56
N ALA A 113 21.51 29.22 -4.54
CA ALA A 113 22.82 28.61 -4.31
C ALA A 113 23.66 29.48 -3.38
N MET A 114 24.40 28.85 -2.46
CA MET A 114 25.33 29.58 -1.58
C MET A 114 26.45 30.21 -2.40
N PRO A 115 26.74 31.52 -2.21
CA PRO A 115 27.87 32.15 -2.84
C PRO A 115 29.19 31.46 -2.44
N ALA A 116 30.12 31.37 -3.35
CA ALA A 116 31.41 30.78 -3.04
C ALA A 116 32.10 31.55 -1.91
N GLY A 117 32.48 30.83 -0.83
CA GLY A 117 33.10 31.40 0.37
C GLY A 117 32.12 31.77 1.49
N ALA A 118 30.82 31.86 1.23
CA ALA A 118 29.80 31.96 2.29
C ALA A 118 29.51 30.57 2.89
N ASP A 119 29.23 30.55 4.19
CA ASP A 119 28.93 29.31 4.92
C ASP A 119 27.83 29.48 5.96
N THR A 120 27.22 30.64 6.08
CA THR A 120 26.21 30.95 7.09
C THR A 120 25.21 31.95 6.53
N VAL A 121 23.93 31.82 6.85
CA VAL A 121 22.87 32.76 6.44
C VAL A 121 22.16 33.29 7.66
N PHE A 122 22.08 34.60 7.75
CA PHE A 122 21.20 35.29 8.71
C PHE A 122 19.83 35.53 8.10
N MET A 123 18.77 35.25 8.85
CA MET A 123 17.41 35.59 8.43
C MET A 123 17.23 37.09 8.28
N GLN A 124 16.46 37.50 7.29
CA GLN A 124 16.21 38.93 7.06
C GLN A 124 15.53 39.64 8.24
N GLU A 125 14.75 38.88 9.03
CA GLU A 125 14.02 39.32 10.20
C GLU A 125 14.95 39.60 11.39
N ASP A 126 16.14 39.01 11.42
CA ASP A 126 17.08 39.06 12.53
C ASP A 126 18.18 40.12 12.33
N VAL A 127 18.16 40.84 11.21
CA VAL A 127 19.22 41.79 10.86
C VAL A 127 18.70 43.19 10.69
N THR A 128 19.60 44.18 10.82
CA THR A 128 19.28 45.60 10.57
C THR A 128 19.99 46.03 9.29
N VAL A 129 19.24 46.60 8.34
CA VAL A 129 19.78 47.09 7.06
C VAL A 129 19.80 48.63 7.08
N ASP A 130 20.95 49.21 6.72
CA ASP A 130 21.15 50.64 6.59
C ASP A 130 21.89 50.93 5.27
N GLY A 131 21.12 51.36 4.25
CA GLY A 131 21.62 51.53 2.89
C GLY A 131 22.22 50.25 2.32
N ASP A 132 23.51 50.34 1.93
CA ASP A 132 24.26 49.19 1.40
C ASP A 132 24.99 48.37 2.49
N THR A 133 24.59 48.53 3.74
CA THR A 133 25.21 47.79 4.87
C THR A 133 24.17 47.03 5.63
N VAL A 134 24.52 45.78 6.07
CA VAL A 134 23.72 44.96 6.97
C VAL A 134 24.47 44.74 8.29
N ALA A 135 23.78 44.97 9.41
CA ALA A 135 24.27 44.59 10.73
C ALA A 135 23.64 43.28 11.14
N VAL A 136 24.48 42.27 11.35
CA VAL A 136 24.09 40.91 11.76
C VAL A 136 24.44 40.70 13.24
N PRO A 137 23.53 40.10 14.04
CA PRO A 137 23.78 39.86 15.46
C PRO A 137 24.82 38.77 15.70
N LYS A 138 25.46 38.81 16.86
CA LYS A 138 26.39 37.78 17.28
C LYS A 138 25.67 36.44 17.63
N GLY A 139 26.43 35.33 17.64
CA GLY A 139 26.01 34.07 18.26
C GLY A 139 25.40 33.05 17.32
N LEU A 140 25.23 33.38 16.04
CA LEU A 140 24.78 32.39 15.06
C LEU A 140 25.91 31.39 14.77
N LYS A 141 25.58 30.09 14.76
CA LYS A 141 26.57 29.04 14.50
C LYS A 141 26.94 28.97 13.00
N ARG A 142 28.17 28.58 12.73
CA ARG A 142 28.61 28.28 11.36
C ARG A 142 27.70 27.22 10.73
N GLY A 143 27.31 27.40 9.49
CA GLY A 143 26.42 26.53 8.75
C GLY A 143 24.92 26.77 9.03
N ALA A 144 24.57 27.70 9.92
CA ALA A 144 23.16 27.98 10.21
C ALA A 144 22.42 28.49 8.98
N ASN A 145 21.20 27.98 8.80
CA ASN A 145 20.28 28.31 7.69
C ASN A 145 20.84 28.02 6.28
N SER A 146 21.90 27.18 6.19
CA SER A 146 22.41 26.64 4.96
C SER A 146 22.04 25.17 4.86
N ARG A 147 21.57 24.74 3.71
CA ARG A 147 21.33 23.31 3.37
C ARG A 147 22.49 22.82 2.52
N PHE A 148 23.04 21.68 2.89
CA PHE A 148 24.18 21.11 2.15
C PHE A 148 23.69 20.21 1.02
N ALA A 149 24.47 20.17 -0.07
CA ALA A 149 24.24 19.23 -1.16
C ALA A 149 24.14 17.80 -0.64
N GLY A 150 23.05 17.10 -0.97
CA GLY A 150 22.83 15.73 -0.58
C GLY A 150 22.46 15.50 0.89
N GLU A 151 22.12 16.53 1.66
CA GLU A 151 21.72 16.34 3.07
C GLU A 151 20.45 15.50 3.23
N ASP A 152 19.54 15.53 2.25
CA ASP A 152 18.33 14.70 2.22
C ASP A 152 18.62 13.35 1.55
N LEU A 153 19.23 13.37 0.35
CA LEU A 153 19.58 12.16 -0.39
C LEU A 153 20.88 12.37 -1.18
N PRO A 154 21.97 11.70 -0.82
CA PRO A 154 23.23 11.74 -1.60
C PRO A 154 23.06 11.07 -2.97
N ALA A 155 23.73 11.58 -3.99
CA ALA A 155 23.82 10.91 -5.28
C ALA A 155 24.43 9.51 -5.12
N GLY A 156 23.92 8.54 -5.90
CA GLY A 156 24.34 7.14 -5.84
C GLY A 156 23.63 6.30 -4.77
N ASN A 157 22.86 6.91 -3.86
CA ASN A 157 22.09 6.17 -2.87
C ASN A 157 20.73 5.68 -3.43
N VAL A 158 20.17 4.67 -2.80
CA VAL A 158 18.82 4.16 -3.11
C VAL A 158 17.79 5.20 -2.69
N ALA A 159 17.07 5.74 -3.66
CA ALA A 159 15.93 6.63 -3.45
C ALA A 159 14.66 5.85 -3.14
N LEU A 160 14.40 4.78 -3.91
CA LEU A 160 13.23 3.91 -3.73
C LEU A 160 13.71 2.45 -3.83
N PRO A 161 13.53 1.63 -2.81
CA PRO A 161 13.87 0.20 -2.88
C PRO A 161 13.01 -0.55 -3.90
N ALA A 162 13.55 -1.63 -4.44
CA ALA A 162 12.80 -2.61 -5.23
C ALA A 162 11.57 -3.12 -4.46
N GLY A 163 10.44 -3.29 -5.15
CA GLY A 163 9.19 -3.73 -4.53
C GLY A 163 8.39 -2.62 -3.84
N THR A 164 8.82 -1.36 -3.92
CA THR A 164 8.03 -0.23 -3.40
C THR A 164 6.77 -0.04 -4.24
N VAL A 165 5.60 -0.05 -3.59
CA VAL A 165 4.36 0.40 -4.23
C VAL A 165 4.38 1.91 -4.29
N LEU A 166 4.39 2.45 -5.50
CA LEU A 166 4.54 3.88 -5.75
C LEU A 166 3.26 4.65 -5.39
N ASP A 167 3.40 5.64 -4.50
CA ASP A 167 2.35 6.62 -4.21
C ASP A 167 2.88 8.03 -4.47
N ALA A 168 2.09 9.05 -4.22
CA ALA A 168 2.34 10.44 -4.58
C ALA A 168 3.74 10.94 -4.14
N GLN A 169 4.16 10.66 -2.89
CA GLN A 169 5.47 11.06 -2.37
C GLN A 169 6.63 10.36 -3.08
N HIS A 170 6.47 9.11 -3.49
CA HIS A 170 7.48 8.35 -4.22
C HIS A 170 7.69 8.91 -5.64
N VAL A 171 6.58 9.26 -6.31
CA VAL A 171 6.62 9.91 -7.63
C VAL A 171 7.25 11.29 -7.53
N ALA A 172 6.94 12.07 -6.46
CA ALA A 172 7.56 13.36 -6.22
C ALA A 172 9.06 13.26 -5.97
N LEU A 173 9.51 12.26 -5.18
CA LEU A 173 10.94 12.00 -4.95
C LEU A 173 11.67 11.66 -6.25
N ALA A 174 11.11 10.75 -7.06
CA ALA A 174 11.68 10.40 -8.37
C ALA A 174 11.81 11.62 -9.29
N ALA A 175 10.81 12.50 -9.30
CA ALA A 175 10.85 13.76 -10.06
C ALA A 175 11.91 14.73 -9.52
N ALA A 176 12.04 14.84 -8.18
CA ALA A 176 13.01 15.73 -7.53
C ALA A 176 14.46 15.35 -7.82
N ILE A 177 14.75 14.07 -8.04
CA ILE A 177 16.07 13.58 -8.47
C ILE A 177 16.26 13.55 -10.00
N GLY A 178 15.32 14.14 -10.76
CA GLY A 178 15.44 14.36 -12.21
C GLY A 178 15.00 13.19 -13.10
N LEU A 179 14.35 12.17 -12.56
CA LEU A 179 13.83 11.07 -13.37
C LEU A 179 12.54 11.48 -14.10
N THR A 180 12.32 10.94 -15.28
CA THR A 180 11.08 11.15 -16.08
C THR A 180 10.24 9.87 -16.18
N GLU A 181 10.88 8.73 -15.97
CA GLU A 181 10.30 7.39 -16.10
C GLU A 181 10.86 6.48 -15.01
N LEU A 182 10.17 5.39 -14.73
CA LEU A 182 10.59 4.34 -13.79
C LEU A 182 10.41 2.95 -14.42
N ASP A 183 11.32 2.05 -14.10
CA ASP A 183 11.17 0.62 -14.38
C ASP A 183 10.33 0.00 -13.27
N VAL A 184 9.17 -0.54 -13.64
CA VAL A 184 8.18 -1.08 -12.72
C VAL A 184 7.77 -2.48 -13.13
N ARG A 185 7.33 -3.28 -12.18
CA ARG A 185 6.72 -4.59 -12.45
C ARG A 185 5.47 -4.38 -13.31
N ARG A 186 5.22 -5.30 -14.27
CA ARG A 186 3.96 -5.28 -15.02
C ARG A 186 2.78 -5.49 -14.08
N ARG A 187 1.61 -5.02 -14.47
CA ARG A 187 0.37 -5.27 -13.72
C ARG A 187 0.04 -6.75 -13.69
N LEU A 188 -0.53 -7.20 -12.57
CA LEU A 188 -1.10 -8.56 -12.48
C LEU A 188 -2.38 -8.61 -13.29
N ARG A 189 -2.53 -9.66 -14.08
CA ARG A 189 -3.76 -10.00 -14.81
C ARG A 189 -4.57 -10.98 -13.98
N VAL A 190 -5.75 -10.56 -13.56
CA VAL A 190 -6.60 -11.32 -12.65
C VAL A 190 -7.94 -11.60 -13.30
N ALA A 191 -8.31 -12.87 -13.44
CA ALA A 191 -9.65 -13.26 -13.85
C ALA A 191 -10.53 -13.43 -12.61
N ILE A 192 -11.79 -12.98 -12.71
CA ILE A 192 -12.82 -13.20 -11.68
C ILE A 192 -14.04 -13.83 -12.30
N PHE A 193 -14.73 -14.66 -11.52
CA PHE A 193 -16.01 -15.22 -11.91
C PHE A 193 -16.87 -15.54 -10.67
N SER A 194 -18.14 -15.70 -10.89
CA SER A 194 -19.08 -16.29 -9.91
C SER A 194 -19.63 -17.60 -10.46
N THR A 195 -20.08 -18.47 -9.58
CA THR A 195 -20.83 -19.68 -9.91
C THR A 195 -21.91 -19.94 -8.85
N GLY A 196 -22.93 -20.67 -9.22
CA GLY A 196 -24.08 -20.99 -8.38
C GLY A 196 -25.39 -20.70 -9.12
N ASP A 197 -26.30 -21.69 -9.12
CA ASP A 197 -27.60 -21.58 -9.81
C ASP A 197 -28.51 -20.50 -9.20
N GLU A 198 -28.21 -20.11 -7.94
CA GLU A 198 -28.92 -19.04 -7.25
C GLU A 198 -28.45 -17.64 -7.65
N VAL A 199 -27.32 -17.51 -8.34
CA VAL A 199 -26.70 -16.21 -8.64
C VAL A 199 -27.15 -15.71 -10.01
N VAL A 200 -27.60 -14.46 -10.06
CA VAL A 200 -28.02 -13.80 -11.31
C VAL A 200 -27.31 -12.46 -11.49
N GLU A 201 -27.11 -12.07 -12.73
CA GLU A 201 -26.51 -10.78 -13.09
C GLU A 201 -27.37 -9.61 -12.58
N PRO A 202 -26.76 -8.54 -12.00
CA PRO A 202 -27.48 -7.32 -11.66
C PRO A 202 -28.27 -6.76 -12.84
N GLY A 203 -29.55 -6.44 -12.62
CA GLY A 203 -30.48 -6.03 -13.67
C GLY A 203 -31.18 -7.18 -14.41
N GLY A 204 -30.73 -8.43 -14.22
CA GLY A 204 -31.40 -9.61 -14.74
C GLY A 204 -32.69 -9.94 -13.98
N LEU A 205 -33.56 -10.76 -14.59
CA LEU A 205 -34.79 -11.23 -13.95
C LEU A 205 -34.48 -12.25 -12.87
N ARG A 206 -34.93 -11.98 -11.64
CA ARG A 206 -34.81 -12.91 -10.52
C ARG A 206 -36.00 -13.85 -10.50
N HIS A 207 -35.76 -15.15 -10.43
CA HIS A 207 -36.76 -16.17 -10.25
C HIS A 207 -36.55 -16.94 -8.95
N GLY A 208 -37.62 -17.24 -8.24
CA GLY A 208 -37.56 -18.04 -7.00
C GLY A 208 -36.65 -17.45 -5.94
N ALA A 209 -35.67 -18.23 -5.50
CA ALA A 209 -34.69 -17.88 -4.45
C ALA A 209 -33.39 -17.23 -4.99
N ALA A 210 -33.34 -16.83 -6.27
CA ALA A 210 -32.16 -16.23 -6.87
C ALA A 210 -31.77 -14.90 -6.20
N ILE A 211 -30.47 -14.63 -6.14
CA ILE A 211 -29.87 -13.41 -5.60
C ILE A 211 -29.01 -12.73 -6.66
N TYR A 212 -28.88 -11.41 -6.58
CA TYR A 212 -27.94 -10.69 -7.45
C TYR A 212 -26.50 -10.91 -7.00
N ASP A 213 -25.60 -11.05 -8.00
CA ASP A 213 -24.18 -11.18 -7.78
C ASP A 213 -23.56 -9.86 -7.28
N ALA A 214 -23.30 -9.77 -6.00
CA ALA A 214 -22.63 -8.61 -5.39
C ALA A 214 -21.13 -8.86 -5.20
N ASN A 215 -20.72 -10.12 -5.04
CA ASN A 215 -19.36 -10.46 -4.67
C ASN A 215 -18.37 -10.25 -5.81
N ARG A 216 -18.76 -10.56 -7.05
CA ARG A 216 -17.91 -10.35 -8.23
C ARG A 216 -17.60 -8.86 -8.43
N PHE A 217 -18.58 -7.98 -8.24
CA PHE A 217 -18.40 -6.53 -8.30
C PHE A 217 -17.53 -6.01 -7.14
N LEU A 218 -17.69 -6.55 -5.93
CA LEU A 218 -16.82 -6.24 -4.80
C LEU A 218 -15.37 -6.64 -5.12
N LEU A 219 -15.14 -7.84 -5.64
CA LEU A 219 -13.82 -8.35 -5.99
C LEU A 219 -13.18 -7.52 -7.12
N ALA A 220 -13.93 -7.19 -8.17
CA ALA A 220 -13.45 -6.34 -9.25
C ALA A 220 -12.92 -4.99 -8.71
N ALA A 221 -13.76 -4.28 -7.94
CA ALA A 221 -13.39 -2.98 -7.38
C ALA A 221 -12.17 -3.05 -6.45
N LEU A 222 -12.04 -4.11 -5.63
CA LEU A 222 -10.89 -4.29 -4.74
C LEU A 222 -9.60 -4.61 -5.52
N LEU A 223 -9.68 -5.44 -6.55
CA LEU A 223 -8.54 -5.82 -7.40
C LEU A 223 -8.02 -4.63 -8.23
N GLU A 224 -8.94 -3.90 -8.88
CA GLU A 224 -8.62 -2.70 -9.66
C GLU A 224 -7.98 -1.62 -8.77
N ARG A 225 -8.50 -1.42 -7.55
CA ARG A 225 -7.91 -0.49 -6.57
C ARG A 225 -6.46 -0.85 -6.23
N LEU A 226 -6.13 -2.14 -6.18
CA LEU A 226 -4.76 -2.63 -5.95
C LEU A 226 -3.90 -2.66 -7.23
N GLY A 227 -4.41 -2.12 -8.33
CA GLY A 227 -3.67 -1.94 -9.58
C GLY A 227 -3.63 -3.17 -10.49
N ALA A 228 -4.46 -4.20 -10.24
CA ALA A 228 -4.58 -5.35 -11.14
C ALA A 228 -5.37 -5.00 -12.41
N GLU A 229 -5.07 -5.69 -13.50
CA GLU A 229 -5.90 -5.74 -14.71
C GLU A 229 -6.92 -6.87 -14.54
N VAL A 230 -8.19 -6.50 -14.42
CA VAL A 230 -9.27 -7.45 -14.11
C VAL A 230 -10.00 -7.88 -15.38
N THR A 231 -10.13 -9.17 -15.57
CA THR A 231 -11.00 -9.79 -16.59
C THR A 231 -12.19 -10.41 -15.88
N ASP A 232 -13.36 -9.87 -16.13
CA ASP A 232 -14.63 -10.38 -15.62
C ASP A 232 -15.17 -11.47 -16.56
N LEU A 233 -15.19 -12.72 -16.08
CA LEU A 233 -15.70 -13.87 -16.83
C LEU A 233 -17.22 -14.08 -16.62
N GLY A 234 -17.87 -13.24 -15.82
CA GLY A 234 -19.29 -13.36 -15.52
C GLY A 234 -19.63 -14.50 -14.58
N ILE A 235 -20.86 -14.98 -14.70
CA ILE A 235 -21.36 -16.13 -13.96
C ILE A 235 -21.15 -17.37 -14.82
N LEU A 236 -20.24 -18.24 -14.38
CA LEU A 236 -19.98 -19.50 -15.08
C LEU A 236 -21.02 -20.56 -14.69
N SER A 237 -21.46 -21.31 -15.70
CA SER A 237 -22.39 -22.43 -15.46
C SER A 237 -21.76 -23.46 -14.53
N ASP A 238 -22.56 -24.04 -13.67
CA ASP A 238 -22.16 -25.10 -12.72
C ASP A 238 -21.99 -26.48 -13.40
N ASP A 239 -21.70 -26.48 -14.71
CA ASP A 239 -21.33 -27.64 -15.49
C ASP A 239 -19.82 -27.94 -15.28
N PRO A 240 -19.44 -29.10 -14.73
CA PRO A 240 -18.04 -29.42 -14.42
C PRO A 240 -17.08 -29.30 -15.61
N ASP A 241 -17.49 -29.77 -16.79
CA ASP A 241 -16.66 -29.75 -18.00
C ASP A 241 -16.50 -28.34 -18.57
N GLY A 242 -17.60 -27.57 -18.56
CA GLY A 242 -17.60 -26.16 -18.95
C GLY A 242 -16.73 -25.32 -18.05
N LEU A 243 -16.83 -25.55 -16.75
CA LEU A 243 -16.03 -24.85 -15.73
C LEU A 243 -14.54 -25.18 -15.84
N ALA A 244 -14.18 -26.48 -16.00
CA ALA A 244 -12.79 -26.88 -16.20
C ALA A 244 -12.18 -26.26 -17.47
N ARG A 245 -12.94 -26.22 -18.58
CA ARG A 245 -12.50 -25.54 -19.81
C ARG A 245 -12.31 -24.01 -19.60
N ALA A 246 -13.24 -23.35 -18.93
CA ALA A 246 -13.14 -21.91 -18.65
C ALA A 246 -11.93 -21.59 -17.78
N LEU A 247 -11.68 -22.36 -16.72
CA LEU A 247 -10.52 -22.23 -15.84
C LEU A 247 -9.20 -22.48 -16.60
N LYS A 248 -9.14 -23.55 -17.42
CA LYS A 248 -7.97 -23.85 -18.24
C LYS A 248 -7.66 -22.72 -19.22
N ASN A 249 -8.67 -22.17 -19.88
CA ASN A 249 -8.49 -21.02 -20.79
C ASN A 249 -8.04 -19.76 -20.04
N SER A 250 -8.56 -19.54 -18.84
CA SER A 250 -8.19 -18.38 -18.00
C SER A 250 -6.73 -18.44 -17.53
N SER A 251 -6.18 -19.65 -17.30
CA SER A 251 -4.78 -19.78 -16.84
C SER A 251 -3.75 -19.33 -17.90
N ALA A 252 -4.09 -19.38 -19.19
CA ALA A 252 -3.20 -18.97 -20.28
C ALA A 252 -2.95 -17.45 -20.35
N GLY A 253 -3.86 -16.64 -19.79
CA GLY A 253 -3.82 -15.19 -19.90
C GLY A 253 -3.70 -14.45 -18.58
N HIS A 254 -3.80 -15.14 -17.45
CA HIS A 254 -3.89 -14.52 -16.14
C HIS A 254 -2.87 -15.10 -15.15
N ASP A 255 -2.52 -14.30 -14.15
CA ASP A 255 -1.61 -14.67 -13.07
C ASP A 255 -2.36 -15.24 -11.87
N LEU A 256 -3.62 -14.81 -11.72
CA LEU A 256 -4.51 -15.22 -10.63
C LEU A 256 -5.94 -15.35 -11.14
N VAL A 257 -6.64 -16.38 -10.68
CA VAL A 257 -8.08 -16.54 -10.89
C VAL A 257 -8.77 -16.56 -9.53
N VAL A 258 -9.79 -15.72 -9.35
CA VAL A 258 -10.52 -15.59 -8.08
C VAL A 258 -12.01 -15.84 -8.30
N THR A 259 -12.60 -16.65 -7.43
CA THR A 259 -14.06 -16.83 -7.38
C THR A 259 -14.62 -16.60 -5.98
N SER A 260 -15.89 -16.26 -5.89
CA SER A 260 -16.64 -16.31 -4.65
C SER A 260 -17.84 -17.26 -4.79
N GLY A 261 -18.03 -18.14 -3.81
CA GLY A 261 -18.98 -19.23 -3.90
C GLY A 261 -18.36 -20.47 -4.57
N GLY A 262 -19.08 -21.60 -4.56
CA GLY A 262 -18.66 -22.84 -5.19
C GLY A 262 -17.42 -23.52 -4.61
N VAL A 263 -16.95 -23.12 -3.42
CA VAL A 263 -15.74 -23.66 -2.76
C VAL A 263 -16.06 -24.14 -1.33
N SER A 264 -17.25 -24.66 -1.14
CA SER A 264 -17.67 -25.27 0.12
C SER A 264 -17.20 -26.74 0.20
N THR A 265 -17.25 -27.34 1.37
CA THR A 265 -17.02 -28.77 1.55
C THR A 265 -18.25 -29.64 1.21
N GLY A 266 -19.24 -29.09 0.52
CA GLY A 266 -20.49 -29.77 0.14
C GLY A 266 -20.35 -30.64 -1.11
N GLU A 267 -21.29 -31.58 -1.27
CA GLU A 267 -21.30 -32.55 -2.39
C GLU A 267 -21.57 -31.91 -3.78
N ALA A 268 -22.07 -30.67 -3.81
CA ALA A 268 -22.38 -29.92 -5.05
C ALA A 268 -21.27 -28.91 -5.43
N ASP A 269 -20.02 -29.14 -5.06
CA ASP A 269 -18.91 -28.21 -5.32
C ASP A 269 -18.17 -28.56 -6.62
N HIS A 270 -18.73 -28.13 -7.75
CA HIS A 270 -18.16 -28.38 -9.08
C HIS A 270 -16.85 -27.63 -9.34
N VAL A 271 -16.63 -26.48 -8.66
CA VAL A 271 -15.35 -25.73 -8.76
C VAL A 271 -14.18 -26.58 -8.28
N ARG A 272 -14.37 -27.29 -7.17
CA ARG A 272 -13.35 -28.19 -6.62
C ARG A 272 -12.93 -29.22 -7.66
N GLY A 273 -13.89 -29.98 -8.20
CA GLY A 273 -13.62 -31.01 -9.20
C GLY A 273 -12.96 -30.46 -10.46
N ALA A 274 -13.41 -29.28 -10.91
CA ALA A 274 -12.85 -28.63 -12.09
C ALA A 274 -11.39 -28.20 -11.88
N VAL A 275 -11.03 -27.64 -10.72
CA VAL A 275 -9.64 -27.26 -10.40
C VAL A 275 -8.75 -28.48 -10.22
N GLU A 276 -9.21 -29.51 -9.49
CA GLU A 276 -8.47 -30.76 -9.28
C GLU A 276 -8.20 -31.51 -10.59
N ALA A 277 -9.07 -31.35 -11.60
CA ALA A 277 -8.88 -31.96 -12.93
C ALA A 277 -7.77 -31.32 -13.78
N ILE A 278 -7.45 -30.04 -13.52
CA ILE A 278 -6.49 -29.26 -14.34
C ILE A 278 -5.29 -28.74 -13.55
N GLY A 279 -5.22 -29.03 -12.26
CA GLY A 279 -4.17 -28.50 -11.40
C GLY A 279 -4.16 -29.12 -10.01
N SER A 280 -3.79 -28.33 -9.02
CA SER A 280 -3.78 -28.73 -7.62
C SER A 280 -4.66 -27.80 -6.79
N LEU A 281 -5.35 -28.36 -5.82
CA LEU A 281 -6.20 -27.61 -4.91
C LEU A 281 -5.98 -28.04 -3.47
N VAL A 282 -5.86 -27.07 -2.59
CA VAL A 282 -5.78 -27.26 -1.15
C VAL A 282 -6.81 -26.39 -0.45
N PHE A 283 -7.56 -26.95 0.46
CA PHE A 283 -8.49 -26.19 1.29
C PHE A 283 -7.81 -25.71 2.55
N TRP A 284 -7.65 -24.39 2.66
CA TRP A 284 -7.20 -23.77 3.89
C TRP A 284 -8.38 -23.48 4.82
N ARG A 285 -8.26 -23.98 6.03
CA ARG A 285 -9.16 -23.58 7.12
C ARG A 285 -8.43 -22.53 7.96
N ILE A 286 -8.55 -21.27 7.55
CA ILE A 286 -7.84 -20.17 8.20
C ILE A 286 -8.46 -19.90 9.57
N ALA A 287 -7.62 -19.61 10.57
CA ALA A 287 -8.05 -19.30 11.93
C ALA A 287 -8.62 -17.88 12.04
N ILE A 288 -9.58 -17.52 11.17
CA ILE A 288 -10.28 -16.23 11.15
C ILE A 288 -11.80 -16.38 11.22
N LYS A 289 -12.48 -15.28 11.55
CA LYS A 289 -13.94 -15.14 11.46
C LYS A 289 -14.29 -13.67 11.14
N PRO A 290 -15.16 -13.42 10.13
CA PRO A 290 -15.71 -14.39 9.16
C PRO A 290 -14.66 -14.82 8.13
N GLY A 291 -14.98 -15.87 7.34
CA GLY A 291 -14.15 -16.26 6.19
C GLY A 291 -13.19 -17.42 6.43
N ARG A 292 -13.60 -18.42 7.24
CA ARG A 292 -12.77 -19.58 7.58
C ARG A 292 -12.33 -20.46 6.39
N PRO A 293 -13.21 -20.90 5.49
CA PRO A 293 -12.82 -21.73 4.35
C PRO A 293 -12.28 -20.85 3.22
N VAL A 294 -11.09 -21.18 2.70
CA VAL A 294 -10.53 -20.61 1.48
C VAL A 294 -9.92 -21.76 0.69
N ALA A 295 -10.26 -21.87 -0.57
CA ALA A 295 -9.61 -22.80 -1.48
C ALA A 295 -8.43 -22.08 -2.14
N MET A 296 -7.25 -22.70 -2.10
CA MET A 296 -6.04 -22.20 -2.74
C MET A 296 -5.51 -23.25 -3.68
N GLY A 297 -5.04 -22.85 -4.86
CA GLY A 297 -4.56 -23.82 -5.83
C GLY A 297 -3.72 -23.21 -6.93
N VAL A 298 -3.28 -24.10 -7.81
CA VAL A 298 -2.61 -23.75 -9.06
C VAL A 298 -3.40 -24.41 -10.18
N ILE A 299 -3.82 -23.63 -11.17
CA ILE A 299 -4.46 -24.12 -12.39
C ILE A 299 -3.46 -24.05 -13.54
N ARG A 300 -3.49 -25.07 -14.40
CA ARG A 300 -2.57 -25.22 -15.53
C ARG A 300 -3.29 -25.01 -16.85
N GLY A 301 -2.64 -24.28 -17.75
CA GLY A 301 -3.10 -24.07 -19.12
C GLY A 301 -2.79 -25.24 -20.05
N ALA A 302 -2.85 -24.95 -21.35
CA ALA A 302 -2.55 -25.93 -22.38
C ALA A 302 -1.05 -26.22 -22.50
N SER A 303 -0.18 -25.25 -22.16
CA SER A 303 1.27 -25.41 -22.17
C SER A 303 1.84 -25.48 -20.74
N HIS A 304 3.00 -26.15 -20.60
CA HIS A 304 3.68 -26.27 -19.31
C HIS A 304 4.08 -24.95 -18.66
N ASN A 305 4.13 -23.89 -19.44
CA ASN A 305 4.48 -22.55 -19.00
C ASN A 305 3.27 -21.68 -18.62
N GLU A 306 2.06 -22.18 -18.82
CA GLU A 306 0.83 -21.49 -18.49
C GLU A 306 0.31 -22.01 -17.15
N SER A 307 0.45 -21.22 -16.12
CA SER A 307 -0.13 -21.51 -14.81
C SER A 307 -0.59 -20.23 -14.13
N ALA A 308 -1.70 -20.30 -13.42
CA ALA A 308 -2.20 -19.21 -12.60
C ALA A 308 -2.48 -19.69 -11.18
N ALA A 309 -2.30 -18.82 -10.20
CA ALA A 309 -2.82 -19.08 -8.87
C ALA A 309 -4.36 -19.09 -8.91
N PHE A 310 -4.97 -19.93 -8.10
CA PHE A 310 -6.41 -19.99 -7.92
C PHE A 310 -6.79 -19.70 -6.48
N VAL A 311 -7.79 -18.84 -6.28
CA VAL A 311 -8.35 -18.56 -4.96
C VAL A 311 -9.87 -18.62 -5.01
N GLY A 312 -10.43 -19.53 -4.23
CA GLY A 312 -11.87 -19.63 -4.01
C GLY A 312 -12.25 -19.08 -2.64
N LEU A 313 -13.14 -18.11 -2.63
CA LEU A 313 -13.59 -17.38 -1.43
C LEU A 313 -14.99 -17.83 -1.00
N PRO A 314 -15.37 -17.60 0.29
CA PRO A 314 -16.73 -17.87 0.76
C PRO A 314 -17.79 -17.11 -0.04
N GLY A 315 -19.05 -17.60 -0.04
CA GLY A 315 -20.17 -16.91 -0.70
C GLY A 315 -20.73 -15.69 0.05
N ASN A 316 -20.51 -15.55 1.36
CA ASN A 316 -21.02 -14.42 2.14
C ASN A 316 -20.19 -13.15 1.95
N PRO A 317 -20.75 -11.97 1.61
CA PRO A 317 -20.00 -10.78 1.21
C PRO A 317 -19.03 -10.23 2.25
N VAL A 318 -19.38 -10.24 3.53
CA VAL A 318 -18.46 -9.82 4.60
C VAL A 318 -17.31 -10.81 4.76
N ALA A 319 -17.56 -12.10 4.55
CA ALA A 319 -16.50 -13.10 4.55
C ALA A 319 -15.59 -12.94 3.33
N VAL A 320 -16.16 -12.64 2.14
CA VAL A 320 -15.38 -12.28 0.94
C VAL A 320 -14.46 -11.11 1.22
N PHE A 321 -14.98 -10.01 1.77
CA PHE A 321 -14.18 -8.84 2.10
C PHE A 321 -13.04 -9.16 3.06
N VAL A 322 -13.33 -9.82 4.19
CA VAL A 322 -12.31 -10.15 5.19
C VAL A 322 -11.26 -11.13 4.63
N THR A 323 -11.67 -12.16 3.89
CA THR A 323 -10.72 -13.09 3.27
C THR A 323 -9.95 -12.42 2.13
N PHE A 324 -10.55 -11.50 1.38
CA PHE A 324 -9.82 -10.72 0.38
C PHE A 324 -8.68 -9.92 1.04
N VAL A 325 -8.98 -9.10 2.03
CA VAL A 325 -7.97 -8.22 2.65
C VAL A 325 -6.91 -8.98 3.45
N ARG A 326 -7.23 -10.20 3.95
CA ARG A 326 -6.30 -10.98 4.77
C ARG A 326 -5.59 -12.11 4.03
N VAL A 327 -6.07 -12.52 2.86
CA VAL A 327 -5.51 -13.65 2.08
C VAL A 327 -5.15 -13.21 0.66
N VAL A 328 -6.13 -12.68 -0.09
CA VAL A 328 -5.92 -12.34 -1.51
C VAL A 328 -4.96 -11.17 -1.66
N LYS A 329 -5.12 -10.12 -0.85
CA LYS A 329 -4.23 -8.95 -0.90
C LYS A 329 -2.76 -9.28 -0.60
N PRO A 330 -2.40 -10.03 0.46
CA PRO A 330 -1.02 -10.51 0.65
C PRO A 330 -0.50 -11.34 -0.53
N LEU A 331 -1.32 -12.23 -1.09
CA LEU A 331 -0.96 -13.00 -2.28
C LEU A 331 -0.71 -12.09 -3.51
N LEU A 332 -1.60 -11.13 -3.77
CA LEU A 332 -1.45 -10.15 -4.83
C LEU A 332 -0.16 -9.34 -4.69
N ARG A 333 0.12 -8.84 -3.48
CA ARG A 333 1.37 -8.12 -3.19
C ARG A 333 2.59 -8.98 -3.48
N ARG A 334 2.55 -10.25 -3.07
CA ARG A 334 3.65 -11.17 -3.34
C ARG A 334 3.82 -11.45 -4.83
N LEU A 335 2.73 -11.74 -5.54
CA LEU A 335 2.76 -11.97 -6.99
C LEU A 335 3.23 -10.73 -7.77
N SER A 336 2.86 -9.51 -7.35
CA SER A 336 3.31 -8.27 -7.98
C SER A 336 4.77 -7.90 -7.63
N GLY A 337 5.42 -8.63 -6.75
CA GLY A 337 6.76 -8.31 -6.26
C GLY A 337 6.81 -7.13 -5.27
N ALA A 338 5.66 -6.71 -4.75
CA ALA A 338 5.61 -5.65 -3.74
C ALA A 338 6.14 -6.13 -2.39
N LEU A 339 6.80 -5.22 -1.68
CA LEU A 339 7.22 -5.44 -0.30
C LEU A 339 6.02 -5.77 0.60
N PRO A 340 6.18 -6.65 1.60
CA PRO A 340 5.13 -6.94 2.56
C PRO A 340 4.58 -5.66 3.21
N GLN A 341 3.27 -5.61 3.41
CA GLN A 341 2.63 -4.50 4.12
C GLN A 341 2.31 -4.92 5.54
N THR A 342 2.82 -4.19 6.51
CA THR A 342 2.42 -4.36 7.91
C THR A 342 1.22 -3.48 8.20
N LEU A 343 0.13 -4.07 8.67
CA LEU A 343 -1.02 -3.32 9.17
C LEU A 343 -0.74 -2.91 10.63
N HIS A 344 -1.05 -1.67 10.97
CA HIS A 344 -0.89 -1.12 12.31
C HIS A 344 -2.28 -0.77 12.88
N PRO A 345 -2.93 -1.72 13.59
CA PRO A 345 -4.24 -1.46 14.16
C PRO A 345 -4.18 -0.34 15.20
N LEU A 346 -5.04 0.66 15.06
CA LEU A 346 -5.14 1.77 16.02
C LEU A 346 -5.88 1.30 17.30
N PRO A 347 -5.33 1.46 18.51
CA PRO A 347 -6.02 1.08 19.74
C PRO A 347 -7.18 2.05 19.99
N VAL A 348 -8.41 1.57 19.86
CA VAL A 348 -9.65 2.33 20.16
C VAL A 348 -10.40 1.69 21.31
N ARG A 349 -11.10 2.50 22.09
CA ARG A 349 -11.95 2.05 23.20
C ARG A 349 -13.21 1.38 22.63
N VAL A 350 -13.60 0.21 23.13
CA VAL A 350 -14.85 -0.43 22.74
C VAL A 350 -16.01 0.02 23.62
N ALA A 351 -17.17 0.28 23.02
CA ALA A 351 -18.39 0.69 23.73
C ALA A 351 -19.34 -0.48 24.02
N PHE A 352 -18.91 -1.73 23.81
CA PHE A 352 -19.74 -2.93 23.92
C PHE A 352 -18.99 -4.10 24.54
N ALA A 353 -19.73 -5.07 25.07
CA ALA A 353 -19.16 -6.34 25.50
C ALA A 353 -19.19 -7.34 24.33
N TYR A 354 -18.12 -8.11 24.18
CA TYR A 354 -18.01 -9.13 23.14
C TYR A 354 -17.35 -10.39 23.67
N LYS A 355 -17.86 -11.57 23.26
CA LYS A 355 -17.26 -12.87 23.59
C LYS A 355 -16.95 -13.63 22.30
N LYS A 356 -15.77 -14.23 22.23
CA LYS A 356 -15.34 -15.04 21.10
C LYS A 356 -14.69 -16.35 21.54
N LYS A 357 -14.56 -17.30 20.63
CA LYS A 357 -13.81 -18.54 20.86
C LYS A 357 -12.31 -18.23 20.78
N LYS A 358 -11.51 -18.90 21.60
CA LYS A 358 -10.05 -18.92 21.54
C LYS A 358 -9.54 -19.50 20.22
N ASP A 359 -8.28 -19.27 19.92
CA ASP A 359 -7.52 -19.85 18.79
C ASP A 359 -8.03 -19.45 17.40
N ARG A 360 -8.69 -18.30 17.30
CA ARG A 360 -9.04 -17.67 16.02
C ARG A 360 -9.07 -16.15 16.16
N ARG A 361 -8.67 -15.47 15.11
CA ARG A 361 -8.79 -14.01 14.98
C ARG A 361 -10.18 -13.64 14.48
N GLU A 362 -10.83 -12.68 15.15
CA GLU A 362 -12.16 -12.24 14.74
C GLU A 362 -12.16 -10.77 14.31
N TYR A 363 -12.89 -10.50 13.25
CA TYR A 363 -13.07 -9.17 12.67
C TYR A 363 -14.52 -8.73 12.87
N VAL A 364 -14.71 -7.63 13.61
CA VAL A 364 -16.01 -7.08 13.94
C VAL A 364 -16.18 -5.71 13.32
N ARG A 365 -17.26 -5.52 12.55
CA ARG A 365 -17.56 -4.26 11.90
C ARG A 365 -18.02 -3.24 12.91
N VAL A 366 -17.42 -2.06 12.88
CA VAL A 366 -17.66 -0.98 13.84
C VAL A 366 -17.67 0.38 13.17
N SER A 367 -18.49 1.28 13.71
CA SER A 367 -18.39 2.71 13.47
C SER A 367 -17.64 3.37 14.62
N LEU A 368 -16.90 4.45 14.33
CA LEU A 368 -16.22 5.25 15.31
C LEU A 368 -17.08 6.45 15.72
N ARG A 369 -17.15 6.72 17.02
CA ARG A 369 -17.74 7.96 17.55
C ARG A 369 -16.86 8.57 18.61
N ARG A 370 -17.08 9.83 18.97
CA ARG A 370 -16.48 10.42 20.16
C ARG A 370 -17.32 10.09 21.39
N GLY A 371 -16.69 9.55 22.41
CA GLY A 371 -17.26 9.41 23.73
C GLY A 371 -17.47 10.76 24.42
N VAL A 372 -18.13 10.76 25.56
CA VAL A 372 -18.41 11.99 26.36
C VAL A 372 -17.15 12.69 26.84
N ASP A 373 -16.05 11.98 26.97
CA ASP A 373 -14.71 12.44 27.34
C ASP A 373 -13.83 12.85 26.13
N GLY A 374 -14.38 12.80 24.92
CA GLY A 374 -13.70 13.12 23.65
C GLY A 374 -12.84 12.02 23.06
N GLU A 375 -12.63 10.89 23.73
CA GLU A 375 -11.93 9.72 23.17
C GLU A 375 -12.74 9.04 22.08
N LEU A 376 -12.03 8.39 21.13
CA LEU A 376 -12.67 7.58 20.09
C LEU A 376 -13.18 6.26 20.69
N GLU A 377 -14.43 5.95 20.41
CA GLU A 377 -15.10 4.70 20.78
C GLU A 377 -15.57 3.96 19.54
N ALA A 378 -15.33 2.65 19.53
CA ALA A 378 -15.87 1.75 18.54
C ALA A 378 -17.26 1.25 18.97
N VAL A 379 -18.25 1.43 18.11
CA VAL A 379 -19.61 0.93 18.28
C VAL A 379 -19.85 -0.19 17.30
N LYS A 380 -20.19 -1.36 17.81
CA LYS A 380 -20.44 -2.55 16.97
C LYS A 380 -21.70 -2.34 16.11
N HIS A 381 -21.61 -2.78 14.84
CA HIS A 381 -22.81 -2.88 14.00
C HIS A 381 -23.85 -3.80 14.66
N PRO A 382 -25.15 -3.45 14.64
CA PRO A 382 -26.18 -4.20 15.37
C PRO A 382 -26.35 -5.64 14.88
N GLN A 383 -26.06 -5.92 13.62
CA GLN A 383 -26.19 -7.24 13.01
C GLN A 383 -24.81 -7.91 12.84
N ASP A 384 -24.69 -9.18 13.26
CA ASP A 384 -23.44 -9.95 13.26
C ASP A 384 -23.22 -10.82 12.01
N GLY A 385 -24.23 -11.04 11.19
CA GLY A 385 -24.20 -11.98 10.06
C GLY A 385 -23.12 -11.64 9.01
N ALA A 386 -22.43 -12.65 8.50
CA ALA A 386 -21.46 -12.49 7.42
C ALA A 386 -22.10 -12.16 6.06
N GLY A 387 -23.41 -12.38 5.93
CA GLY A 387 -24.22 -12.01 4.77
C GLY A 387 -24.73 -10.56 4.77
N ILE A 388 -24.49 -9.79 5.83
CA ILE A 388 -25.02 -8.42 5.98
C ILE A 388 -24.10 -7.43 5.25
N LEU A 389 -24.28 -7.30 3.94
CA LEU A 389 -23.46 -6.44 3.08
C LEU A 389 -23.52 -4.97 3.51
N THR A 390 -24.71 -4.45 3.90
CA THR A 390 -24.87 -3.06 4.34
C THR A 390 -23.96 -2.70 5.50
N SER A 391 -23.58 -3.67 6.33
CA SER A 391 -22.65 -3.42 7.43
C SER A 391 -21.26 -2.98 6.99
N LEU A 392 -20.84 -3.25 5.74
CA LEU A 392 -19.60 -2.73 5.18
C LEU A 392 -19.72 -1.29 4.70
N THR A 393 -20.95 -0.81 4.43
CA THR A 393 -21.23 0.56 3.99
C THR A 393 -21.64 1.48 5.14
N GLU A 394 -22.11 0.92 6.25
CA GLU A 394 -22.62 1.63 7.41
C GLU A 394 -21.58 1.74 8.55
N THR A 395 -20.38 1.18 8.38
CA THR A 395 -19.32 1.20 9.40
C THR A 395 -18.02 1.76 8.83
N ASP A 396 -17.07 2.15 9.71
CA ASP A 396 -15.83 2.80 9.34
C ASP A 396 -14.67 1.80 9.15
N GLY A 397 -14.82 0.58 9.70
CA GLY A 397 -13.76 -0.42 9.64
C GLY A 397 -14.04 -1.65 10.51
N LEU A 398 -12.95 -2.35 10.81
CA LEU A 398 -12.97 -3.61 11.56
C LEU A 398 -12.19 -3.47 12.87
N LEU A 399 -12.75 -3.95 13.99
CA LEU A 399 -11.96 -4.32 15.16
C LEU A 399 -11.34 -5.68 14.93
N GLU A 400 -10.06 -5.80 15.25
CA GLU A 400 -9.31 -7.04 15.19
C GLU A 400 -9.13 -7.61 16.60
N PHE A 401 -9.73 -8.74 16.88
CA PHE A 401 -9.56 -9.47 18.14
C PHE A 401 -8.55 -10.62 17.94
N ALA A 402 -7.42 -10.54 18.58
CA ALA A 402 -6.35 -11.53 18.51
C ALA A 402 -6.81 -12.94 18.95
N GLU A 403 -6.05 -13.95 18.63
CA GLU A 403 -6.37 -15.37 18.85
C GLU A 403 -6.61 -15.72 20.32
N ASP A 404 -5.82 -15.16 21.20
CA ASP A 404 -5.81 -15.39 22.67
C ASP A 404 -6.93 -14.64 23.41
N VAL A 405 -7.47 -13.56 22.82
CA VAL A 405 -8.60 -12.80 23.39
C VAL A 405 -9.86 -13.67 23.33
N THR A 406 -10.57 -13.81 24.46
CA THR A 406 -11.85 -14.54 24.54
C THR A 406 -13.04 -13.65 24.88
N SER A 407 -12.78 -12.49 25.49
CA SER A 407 -13.81 -11.50 25.81
C SER A 407 -13.22 -10.11 25.92
N VAL A 408 -14.04 -9.11 25.65
CA VAL A 408 -13.78 -7.69 25.93
C VAL A 408 -14.99 -7.07 26.59
N ALA A 409 -14.77 -6.06 27.41
CA ALA A 409 -15.77 -5.26 28.09
C ALA A 409 -15.76 -3.81 27.58
N PRO A 410 -16.85 -3.03 27.77
CA PRO A 410 -16.83 -1.60 27.50
C PRO A 410 -15.68 -0.92 28.25
N GLY A 411 -14.91 -0.10 27.54
CA GLY A 411 -13.72 0.56 28.06
C GLY A 411 -12.39 -0.11 27.69
N ASP A 412 -12.39 -1.39 27.32
CA ASP A 412 -11.18 -2.07 26.83
C ASP A 412 -10.70 -1.46 25.52
N ARG A 413 -9.39 -1.53 25.25
CA ARG A 413 -8.77 -1.06 23.99
C ARG A 413 -8.50 -2.23 23.06
N VAL A 414 -8.97 -2.09 21.81
CA VAL A 414 -8.84 -3.12 20.77
C VAL A 414 -8.34 -2.46 19.49
N GLY A 415 -7.56 -3.18 18.71
CA GLY A 415 -7.02 -2.69 17.44
C GLY A 415 -8.13 -2.47 16.40
N PHE A 416 -8.21 -1.26 15.87
CA PHE A 416 -9.11 -0.85 14.79
C PHE A 416 -8.32 -0.73 13.47
N LEU A 417 -8.86 -1.31 12.43
CA LEU A 417 -8.37 -1.22 11.06
C LEU A 417 -9.44 -0.49 10.22
N SER A 418 -9.10 0.69 9.70
CA SER A 418 -10.01 1.41 8.81
C SER A 418 -10.18 0.68 7.48
N TYR A 419 -11.33 0.86 6.81
CA TYR A 419 -11.48 0.32 5.46
C TYR A 419 -10.47 0.94 4.49
N ALA A 420 -10.05 2.20 4.69
CA ALA A 420 -9.01 2.82 3.88
C ALA A 420 -7.68 2.05 3.99
N ASP A 421 -7.23 1.71 5.21
CA ASP A 421 -5.98 0.95 5.42
C ASP A 421 -6.08 -0.49 4.89
N LEU A 422 -7.25 -1.11 5.03
CA LEU A 422 -7.49 -2.47 4.56
C LEU A 422 -7.49 -2.58 3.04
N MET A 423 -8.00 -1.57 2.34
CA MET A 423 -8.16 -1.58 0.88
C MET A 423 -6.98 -0.95 0.11
N ASN A 424 -6.00 -0.35 0.80
CA ASN A 424 -4.79 0.23 0.16
C ASN A 424 -3.61 -0.72 0.16
#